data_951011acf48d5157ce4c5dfb1a69c927
#
_entry.id   951011acf48d5157ce4c5dfb1a69c927
#
_cell.length_a   1.000
_cell.length_b   1.000
_cell.length_c   1.000
_cell.angle_alpha   90.00
_cell.angle_beta   90.00
_cell.angle_gamma   90.00
#
_symmetry.space_group_name_H-M   'P 1'
#
loop_
_entity.id
_entity.type
_entity.pdbx_description
1 polymer ?
#
loop_
_entity_poly.entity_id
_entity_poly.type
_entity_poly.pdbx_seq_one_letter_code
_entity_poly.pdbx_strand_id
1 'polypeptide(L)'
;MPDQNHLLAALDTVPDPLTGQGLAASGRASAVRLEGARADVIVDVAGLAPPDRKTLDAAVRAVLLAVPGVAEARVLLTAEKPSRRIVAIASGKGGVGKSTVAANIAVALARMGRKVGLVDADIYGPSQPRLFDAHDRPDAKDKIMFPVPTRWGVPILSMGQLIEPGKAIAWRGPMAAGALSQLVDAHWGDTELLILDLPPGTGDVQLTMIQKHRPVGAIIVSTPQDLALIDATRAIDLFFKADIPIIGLIENMSGYACPHCGEISDPFGQGGAETEAQALGLPFLGRIPLARAIRTASDAGTPPAFGDDADAQPFHAIARALDAWLNPSPSPVF
;
A
#
# COMPACT_ATOMS: atom_id res chain seq x y z
N MET A 1 -18.07 31.65 -34.34
CA MET A 1 -17.14 31.68 -33.20
C MET A 1 -16.82 30.23 -32.82
N PRO A 2 -15.57 29.92 -32.44
CA PRO A 2 -15.27 28.58 -31.95
C PRO A 2 -16.10 28.33 -30.69
N ASP A 3 -16.50 27.05 -30.51
CA ASP A 3 -17.20 26.58 -29.31
C ASP A 3 -16.37 25.44 -28.66
N GLN A 4 -16.86 24.93 -27.56
CA GLN A 4 -16.21 23.84 -26.84
C GLN A 4 -16.03 22.57 -27.70
N ASN A 5 -16.94 22.29 -28.62
CA ASN A 5 -16.85 21.10 -29.50
C ASN A 5 -15.68 21.21 -30.48
N HIS A 6 -15.37 22.41 -30.98
CA HIS A 6 -14.19 22.63 -31.83
C HIS A 6 -12.89 22.37 -31.07
N LEU A 7 -12.84 22.74 -29.79
CA LEU A 7 -11.67 22.47 -28.94
C LEU A 7 -11.52 20.97 -28.67
N LEU A 8 -12.63 20.27 -28.36
CA LEU A 8 -12.62 18.82 -28.14
C LEU A 8 -12.19 18.06 -29.41
N ALA A 9 -12.71 18.45 -30.56
CA ALA A 9 -12.30 17.87 -31.85
C ALA A 9 -10.81 18.09 -32.15
N ALA A 10 -10.28 19.27 -31.85
CA ALA A 10 -8.86 19.54 -31.97
C ALA A 10 -7.99 18.70 -31.04
N LEU A 11 -8.43 18.52 -29.78
CA LEU A 11 -7.73 17.67 -28.79
C LEU A 11 -7.75 16.19 -29.18
N ASP A 12 -8.77 15.71 -29.87
CA ASP A 12 -8.85 14.34 -30.34
C ASP A 12 -7.89 14.03 -31.53
N THR A 13 -7.30 15.07 -32.13
CA THR A 13 -6.21 14.86 -33.11
C THR A 13 -4.87 14.55 -32.45
N VAL A 14 -4.72 14.78 -31.15
CA VAL A 14 -3.52 14.46 -30.38
C VAL A 14 -3.71 13.07 -29.76
N PRO A 15 -2.88 12.07 -30.12
CA PRO A 15 -3.01 10.74 -29.55
C PRO A 15 -2.54 10.72 -28.08
N ASP A 16 -3.30 10.05 -27.23
CA ASP A 16 -2.88 9.71 -25.89
C ASP A 16 -1.69 8.74 -25.94
N PRO A 17 -0.54 9.08 -25.34
CA PRO A 17 0.66 8.25 -25.43
C PRO A 17 0.52 6.84 -24.84
N LEU A 18 -0.48 6.58 -24.00
CA LEU A 18 -0.70 5.26 -23.39
C LEU A 18 -1.73 4.40 -24.13
N THR A 19 -2.77 5.02 -24.69
CA THR A 19 -3.90 4.30 -25.30
C THR A 19 -3.94 4.42 -26.83
N GLY A 20 -3.28 5.42 -27.39
CA GLY A 20 -3.34 5.77 -28.81
C GLY A 20 -4.66 6.43 -29.27
N GLN A 21 -5.65 6.58 -28.37
CA GLN A 21 -6.91 7.27 -28.66
C GLN A 21 -6.71 8.80 -28.60
N GLY A 22 -7.66 9.58 -29.13
CA GLY A 22 -7.66 11.03 -28.97
C GLY A 22 -7.73 11.46 -27.50
N LEU A 23 -7.13 12.59 -27.14
CA LEU A 23 -7.04 13.03 -25.74
C LEU A 23 -8.39 13.31 -25.09
N ALA A 24 -9.37 13.81 -25.82
CA ALA A 24 -10.73 14.01 -25.30
C ALA A 24 -11.47 12.67 -25.18
N ALA A 25 -11.35 11.79 -26.20
CA ALA A 25 -11.96 10.46 -26.21
C ALA A 25 -11.41 9.53 -25.14
N SER A 26 -10.11 9.62 -24.82
CA SER A 26 -9.48 8.84 -23.74
C SER A 26 -9.80 9.40 -22.34
N GLY A 27 -10.43 10.59 -22.25
CA GLY A 27 -10.69 11.28 -20.99
C GLY A 27 -9.46 11.97 -20.37
N ARG A 28 -8.30 11.92 -21.04
CA ARG A 28 -7.06 12.55 -20.57
C ARG A 28 -7.12 14.07 -20.61
N ALA A 29 -7.86 14.66 -21.58
CA ALA A 29 -8.18 16.08 -21.61
C ALA A 29 -9.55 16.33 -20.95
N SER A 30 -9.58 17.23 -19.97
CA SER A 30 -10.78 17.55 -19.20
C SER A 30 -10.92 19.06 -18.97
N ALA A 31 -12.06 19.50 -18.44
CA ALA A 31 -12.35 20.90 -18.14
C ALA A 31 -12.04 21.88 -19.28
N VAL A 32 -12.33 21.45 -20.54
CA VAL A 32 -12.12 22.26 -21.73
C VAL A 32 -13.06 23.46 -21.72
N ARG A 33 -12.53 24.67 -21.74
CA ARG A 33 -13.30 25.92 -21.72
C ARG A 33 -12.75 26.92 -22.73
N LEU A 34 -13.63 27.76 -23.25
CA LEU A 34 -13.26 28.90 -24.08
C LEU A 34 -13.75 30.17 -23.39
N GLU A 35 -12.85 31.05 -23.01
CA GLU A 35 -13.12 32.37 -22.44
C GLU A 35 -12.61 33.47 -23.35
N GLY A 36 -13.50 34.06 -24.14
CA GLY A 36 -13.13 34.99 -25.16
C GLY A 36 -12.29 34.31 -26.27
N ALA A 37 -11.03 34.73 -26.43
CA ALA A 37 -10.07 34.10 -27.35
C ALA A 37 -9.07 33.16 -26.65
N ARG A 38 -9.26 32.83 -25.37
CA ARG A 38 -8.38 31.95 -24.60
C ARG A 38 -9.06 30.57 -24.41
N ALA A 39 -8.36 29.52 -24.79
CA ALA A 39 -8.72 28.12 -24.52
C ALA A 39 -8.00 27.63 -23.27
N ASP A 40 -8.76 27.16 -22.27
CA ASP A 40 -8.24 26.53 -21.06
C ASP A 40 -8.51 25.01 -21.12
N VAL A 41 -7.53 24.17 -20.77
CA VAL A 41 -7.67 22.72 -20.71
C VAL A 41 -6.85 22.17 -19.56
N ILE A 42 -7.38 21.15 -18.89
CA ILE A 42 -6.64 20.33 -17.93
C ILE A 42 -6.29 19.02 -18.62
N VAL A 43 -5.00 18.66 -18.62
CA VAL A 43 -4.51 17.39 -19.20
C VAL A 43 -3.89 16.54 -18.10
N ASP A 44 -4.42 15.34 -17.91
CA ASP A 44 -3.85 14.35 -17.01
C ASP A 44 -2.57 13.75 -17.64
N VAL A 45 -1.44 13.89 -16.96
CA VAL A 45 -0.15 13.34 -17.36
C VAL A 45 0.31 12.19 -16.44
N ALA A 46 -0.62 11.59 -15.69
CA ALA A 46 -0.34 10.40 -14.88
C ALA A 46 0.18 9.26 -15.79
N GLY A 47 1.21 8.56 -15.29
CA GLY A 47 1.84 7.45 -16.02
C GLY A 47 2.82 7.87 -17.13
N LEU A 48 2.93 9.17 -17.47
CA LEU A 48 3.86 9.64 -18.48
C LEU A 48 5.22 10.02 -17.90
N ALA A 49 6.29 9.66 -18.60
CA ALA A 49 7.64 10.10 -18.28
C ALA A 49 7.81 11.63 -18.50
N PRO A 50 8.72 12.29 -17.76
CA PRO A 50 8.90 13.76 -17.88
C PRO A 50 9.13 14.28 -19.30
N PRO A 51 9.87 13.62 -20.21
CA PRO A 51 10.00 14.04 -21.60
C PRO A 51 8.65 14.03 -22.34
N ASP A 52 7.86 12.97 -22.15
CA ASP A 52 6.56 12.77 -22.82
C ASP A 52 5.55 13.83 -22.37
N ARG A 53 5.59 14.25 -21.10
CA ARG A 53 4.74 15.33 -20.57
C ARG A 53 5.01 16.66 -21.30
N LYS A 54 6.27 16.98 -21.57
CA LYS A 54 6.64 18.21 -22.31
C LYS A 54 6.18 18.13 -23.76
N THR A 55 6.36 16.98 -24.39
CA THR A 55 5.91 16.74 -25.76
C THR A 55 4.40 16.87 -25.88
N LEU A 56 3.66 16.29 -24.92
CA LEU A 56 2.22 16.36 -24.89
C LEU A 56 1.71 17.79 -24.64
N ASP A 57 2.30 18.54 -23.68
CA ASP A 57 1.96 19.96 -23.46
C ASP A 57 2.13 20.79 -24.75
N ALA A 58 3.26 20.63 -25.44
CA ALA A 58 3.53 21.34 -26.68
C ALA A 58 2.51 20.96 -27.79
N ALA A 59 2.19 19.68 -27.96
CA ALA A 59 1.22 19.23 -28.94
C ALA A 59 -0.19 19.76 -28.66
N VAL A 60 -0.63 19.72 -27.39
CA VAL A 60 -1.94 20.24 -26.99
C VAL A 60 -2.03 21.75 -27.24
N ARG A 61 -1.01 22.53 -26.88
CA ARG A 61 -0.98 23.97 -27.15
C ARG A 61 -1.05 24.26 -28.64
N ALA A 62 -0.32 23.50 -29.44
CA ALA A 62 -0.29 23.70 -30.90
C ALA A 62 -1.66 23.50 -31.54
N VAL A 63 -2.37 22.42 -31.19
CA VAL A 63 -3.69 22.14 -31.77
C VAL A 63 -4.77 23.10 -31.27
N LEU A 64 -4.70 23.59 -30.04
CA LEU A 64 -5.64 24.58 -29.52
C LEU A 64 -5.43 25.96 -30.21
N LEU A 65 -4.18 26.37 -30.40
CA LEU A 65 -3.86 27.63 -31.11
C LEU A 65 -4.19 27.61 -32.61
N ALA A 66 -4.28 26.39 -33.18
CA ALA A 66 -4.71 26.20 -34.57
C ALA A 66 -6.23 26.38 -34.78
N VAL A 67 -7.03 26.35 -33.71
CA VAL A 67 -8.48 26.57 -33.79
C VAL A 67 -8.77 28.01 -34.12
N PRO A 68 -9.50 28.34 -35.22
CA PRO A 68 -9.81 29.71 -35.61
C PRO A 68 -10.49 30.51 -34.49
N GLY A 69 -9.93 31.65 -34.09
CA GLY A 69 -10.45 32.51 -33.04
C GLY A 69 -9.87 32.24 -31.63
N VAL A 70 -8.97 31.27 -31.49
CA VAL A 70 -8.18 31.07 -30.27
C VAL A 70 -6.84 31.81 -30.44
N ALA A 71 -6.58 32.75 -29.54
CA ALA A 71 -5.33 33.54 -29.52
C ALA A 71 -4.36 33.11 -28.40
N GLU A 72 -4.91 32.46 -27.37
CA GLU A 72 -4.14 31.98 -26.21
C GLU A 72 -4.62 30.55 -25.81
N ALA A 73 -3.66 29.68 -25.48
CA ALA A 73 -3.94 28.37 -24.95
C ALA A 73 -3.29 28.17 -23.56
N ARG A 74 -4.08 27.95 -22.53
CA ARG A 74 -3.63 27.66 -21.19
C ARG A 74 -3.82 26.16 -20.91
N VAL A 75 -2.70 25.43 -20.84
CA VAL A 75 -2.70 23.99 -20.54
C VAL A 75 -2.23 23.81 -19.11
N LEU A 76 -3.07 23.23 -18.26
CA LEU A 76 -2.73 22.84 -16.91
C LEU A 76 -2.46 21.32 -16.91
N LEU A 77 -1.22 20.94 -16.71
CA LEU A 77 -0.86 19.53 -16.56
C LEU A 77 -1.16 19.11 -15.13
N THR A 78 -2.04 18.11 -14.98
CA THR A 78 -2.30 17.47 -13.71
C THR A 78 -1.76 16.04 -13.79
N ALA A 79 -0.89 15.68 -12.87
CA ALA A 79 -0.67 14.29 -12.56
C ALA A 79 -1.49 14.03 -11.28
N GLU A 80 -2.70 13.50 -11.40
CA GLU A 80 -3.21 12.79 -10.27
C GLU A 80 -2.18 11.68 -10.01
N LYS A 81 -1.47 11.77 -8.88
CA LYS A 81 -0.78 10.59 -8.34
C LYS A 81 -1.86 9.51 -8.32
N PRO A 82 -1.68 8.35 -8.96
CA PRO A 82 -2.61 7.26 -8.74
C PRO A 82 -2.77 7.16 -7.24
N SER A 83 -4.00 7.32 -6.74
CA SER A 83 -4.28 7.28 -5.32
C SER A 83 -3.98 5.85 -4.87
N ARG A 84 -2.72 5.60 -4.52
CA ARG A 84 -2.30 4.29 -4.01
C ARG A 84 -3.11 4.01 -2.77
N ARG A 85 -3.80 2.90 -2.78
CA ARG A 85 -4.46 2.44 -1.58
C ARG A 85 -3.41 1.99 -0.58
N ILE A 86 -3.58 2.34 0.67
CA ILE A 86 -2.69 1.96 1.75
C ILE A 86 -3.50 1.09 2.71
N VAL A 87 -3.02 -0.10 3.00
CA VAL A 87 -3.57 -0.97 4.04
C VAL A 87 -2.56 -1.03 5.18
N ALA A 88 -3.00 -0.64 6.37
CA ALA A 88 -2.17 -0.70 7.56
C ALA A 88 -2.22 -2.10 8.18
N ILE A 89 -1.04 -2.64 8.54
CA ILE A 89 -0.93 -3.83 9.38
C ILE A 89 -0.45 -3.35 10.74
N ALA A 90 -1.26 -3.56 11.76
CA ALA A 90 -1.03 -3.05 13.11
C ALA A 90 -1.14 -4.16 14.17
N SER A 91 -0.60 -3.89 15.33
CA SER A 91 -0.74 -4.74 16.51
C SER A 91 -0.68 -3.91 17.78
N GLY A 92 -1.34 -4.34 18.82
CA GLY A 92 -1.33 -3.65 20.11
C GLY A 92 0.00 -3.78 20.86
N LYS A 93 0.78 -4.85 20.60
CA LYS A 93 2.10 -5.08 21.22
C LYS A 93 3.10 -5.65 20.23
N GLY A 94 4.39 -5.56 20.58
CA GLY A 94 5.48 -6.20 19.85
C GLY A 94 5.50 -7.72 20.03
N GLY A 95 6.14 -8.45 19.09
CA GLY A 95 6.36 -9.89 19.19
C GLY A 95 5.19 -10.77 18.74
N VAL A 96 4.07 -10.22 18.28
CA VAL A 96 2.92 -11.00 17.78
C VAL A 96 3.11 -11.51 16.33
N GLY A 97 4.23 -11.20 15.69
CA GLY A 97 4.54 -11.61 14.31
C GLY A 97 3.92 -10.73 13.23
N LYS A 98 3.51 -9.50 13.56
CA LYS A 98 2.93 -8.52 12.65
C LYS A 98 3.69 -8.39 11.33
N SER A 99 5.01 -8.18 11.39
CA SER A 99 5.87 -7.96 10.21
C SER A 99 5.96 -9.20 9.32
N THR A 100 6.02 -10.41 9.92
CA THR A 100 5.95 -11.67 9.16
C THR A 100 4.60 -11.79 8.43
N VAL A 101 3.50 -11.43 9.08
CA VAL A 101 2.16 -11.42 8.47
C VAL A 101 2.11 -10.40 7.34
N ALA A 102 2.61 -9.17 7.55
CA ALA A 102 2.65 -8.12 6.53
C ALA A 102 3.44 -8.55 5.27
N ALA A 103 4.64 -9.12 5.46
CA ALA A 103 5.48 -9.63 4.38
C ALA A 103 4.74 -10.70 3.55
N ASN A 104 4.15 -11.69 4.23
CA ASN A 104 3.48 -12.80 3.56
C ASN A 104 2.18 -12.39 2.87
N ILE A 105 1.40 -11.47 3.42
CA ILE A 105 0.22 -10.90 2.75
C ILE A 105 0.65 -10.16 1.47
N ALA A 106 1.71 -9.34 1.53
CA ALA A 106 2.22 -8.63 0.37
C ALA A 106 2.68 -9.59 -0.75
N VAL A 107 3.42 -10.65 -0.40
CA VAL A 107 3.87 -11.67 -1.36
C VAL A 107 2.70 -12.45 -1.94
N ALA A 108 1.72 -12.85 -1.12
CA ALA A 108 0.53 -13.56 -1.59
C ALA A 108 -0.28 -12.71 -2.58
N LEU A 109 -0.46 -11.41 -2.31
CA LEU A 109 -1.13 -10.48 -3.24
C LEU A 109 -0.34 -10.30 -4.54
N ALA A 110 0.99 -10.18 -4.47
CA ALA A 110 1.83 -10.09 -5.66
C ALA A 110 1.71 -11.35 -6.54
N ARG A 111 1.65 -12.54 -5.94
CA ARG A 111 1.38 -13.80 -6.65
C ARG A 111 -0.01 -13.85 -7.31
N MET A 112 -0.99 -13.13 -6.77
CA MET A 112 -2.31 -12.95 -7.39
C MET A 112 -2.29 -11.93 -8.55
N GLY A 113 -1.11 -11.38 -8.90
CA GLY A 113 -0.94 -10.40 -9.97
C GLY A 113 -1.22 -8.95 -9.54
N ARG A 114 -1.33 -8.68 -8.22
CA ARG A 114 -1.52 -7.31 -7.72
C ARG A 114 -0.19 -6.56 -7.68
N LYS A 115 -0.20 -5.28 -8.03
CA LYS A 115 0.96 -4.39 -7.94
C LYS A 115 1.09 -3.85 -6.53
N VAL A 116 1.82 -4.59 -5.69
CA VAL A 116 1.94 -4.34 -4.24
C VAL A 116 3.36 -3.91 -3.90
N GLY A 117 3.48 -2.90 -3.05
CA GLY A 117 4.73 -2.54 -2.37
C GLY A 117 4.55 -2.64 -0.86
N LEU A 118 5.66 -2.66 -0.12
CA LEU A 118 5.63 -2.72 1.33
C LEU A 118 6.51 -1.64 1.96
N VAL A 119 5.94 -0.91 2.91
CA VAL A 119 6.64 0.08 3.74
C VAL A 119 6.81 -0.49 5.15
N ASP A 120 8.05 -0.64 5.59
CA ASP A 120 8.39 -0.96 6.97
C ASP A 120 8.52 0.34 7.78
N ALA A 121 7.49 0.64 8.56
CA ALA A 121 7.42 1.80 9.40
C ALA A 121 7.83 1.53 10.87
N ASP A 122 8.32 0.33 11.19
CA ASP A 122 8.82 0.02 12.53
C ASP A 122 10.25 0.54 12.71
N ILE A 123 10.33 1.75 13.28
CA ILE A 123 11.61 2.43 13.54
C ILE A 123 12.43 1.79 14.66
N TYR A 124 11.79 1.01 15.51
CA TYR A 124 12.44 0.41 16.68
C TYR A 124 13.00 -0.98 16.38
N GLY A 125 12.36 -1.71 15.47
CA GLY A 125 12.76 -3.05 15.10
C GLY A 125 12.46 -3.36 13.63
N PRO A 126 13.04 -2.58 12.68
CA PRO A 126 12.76 -2.80 11.26
C PRO A 126 13.20 -4.21 10.87
N SER A 127 12.28 -4.97 10.32
CA SER A 127 12.46 -6.40 10.06
C SER A 127 12.25 -6.80 8.60
N GLN A 128 11.62 -5.97 7.80
CA GLN A 128 11.30 -6.30 6.42
C GLN A 128 12.53 -6.56 5.53
N PRO A 129 13.67 -5.83 5.68
CA PRO A 129 14.87 -6.16 4.91
C PRO A 129 15.36 -7.59 5.13
N ARG A 130 15.22 -8.12 6.35
CA ARG A 130 15.54 -9.51 6.65
C ARG A 130 14.52 -10.49 6.10
N LEU A 131 13.22 -10.19 6.25
CA LEU A 131 12.13 -11.04 5.78
C LEU A 131 12.09 -11.20 4.26
N PHE A 132 12.63 -10.22 3.52
CA PHE A 132 12.70 -10.23 2.06
C PHE A 132 14.09 -10.52 1.51
N ASP A 133 15.12 -10.68 2.36
CA ASP A 133 16.53 -10.74 1.95
C ASP A 133 16.92 -9.56 1.03
N ALA A 134 16.52 -8.34 1.44
CA ALA A 134 16.67 -7.11 0.66
C ALA A 134 17.31 -6.01 1.51
N HIS A 135 18.63 -6.11 1.67
CA HIS A 135 19.42 -5.27 2.55
C HIS A 135 20.02 -4.04 1.86
N ASP A 136 19.84 -3.92 0.54
CA ASP A 136 20.38 -2.83 -0.24
C ASP A 136 19.82 -1.49 0.22
N ARG A 137 20.65 -0.47 0.12
CA ARG A 137 20.21 0.90 0.40
C ARG A 137 19.37 1.41 -0.78
N PRO A 138 18.21 2.03 -0.52
CA PRO A 138 17.39 2.59 -1.58
C PRO A 138 18.13 3.72 -2.31
N ASP A 139 18.02 3.73 -3.63
CA ASP A 139 18.47 4.85 -4.44
C ASP A 139 17.61 6.09 -4.20
N ALA A 140 18.20 7.27 -4.36
CA ALA A 140 17.48 8.53 -4.27
C ALA A 140 17.90 9.48 -5.39
N LYS A 141 16.92 10.10 -6.03
CA LYS A 141 17.12 11.15 -7.02
C LYS A 141 16.25 12.35 -6.68
N ASP A 142 16.83 13.55 -6.63
CA ASP A 142 16.11 14.79 -6.29
C ASP A 142 15.33 14.69 -4.97
N LYS A 143 15.91 14.03 -3.96
CA LYS A 143 15.31 13.72 -2.64
C LYS A 143 14.12 12.77 -2.67
N ILE A 144 13.83 12.14 -3.80
CA ILE A 144 12.78 11.12 -3.92
C ILE A 144 13.47 9.76 -3.89
N MET A 145 13.06 8.90 -2.95
CA MET A 145 13.57 7.53 -2.84
C MET A 145 12.88 6.60 -3.83
N PHE A 146 13.62 5.56 -4.24
CA PHE A 146 13.12 4.47 -5.06
C PHE A 146 13.13 3.18 -4.22
N PRO A 147 12.02 2.43 -4.23
CA PRO A 147 11.95 1.18 -3.46
C PRO A 147 12.98 0.17 -3.96
N VAL A 148 13.50 -0.60 -3.02
CA VAL A 148 14.40 -1.71 -3.32
C VAL A 148 13.58 -2.87 -3.88
N PRO A 149 13.88 -3.34 -5.11
CA PRO A 149 13.19 -4.49 -5.69
C PRO A 149 13.53 -5.77 -4.92
N THR A 150 12.59 -6.68 -4.82
CA THR A 150 12.83 -7.99 -4.24
C THR A 150 12.57 -9.11 -5.25
N ARG A 151 13.22 -10.26 -5.08
CA ARG A 151 12.98 -11.45 -5.90
C ARG A 151 11.56 -12.01 -5.77
N TRP A 152 10.79 -11.52 -4.81
CA TRP A 152 9.43 -11.94 -4.50
C TRP A 152 8.36 -11.10 -5.20
N GLY A 153 8.75 -10.13 -6.04
CA GLY A 153 7.84 -9.26 -6.78
C GLY A 153 7.20 -8.14 -5.95
N VAL A 154 7.68 -7.93 -4.73
CA VAL A 154 7.22 -6.86 -3.83
C VAL A 154 8.39 -5.90 -3.57
N PRO A 155 8.42 -4.71 -4.17
CA PRO A 155 9.40 -3.70 -3.80
C PRO A 155 9.17 -3.22 -2.36
N ILE A 156 10.25 -2.94 -1.63
CA ILE A 156 10.19 -2.52 -0.23
C ILE A 156 10.94 -1.23 0.04
N LEU A 157 10.47 -0.47 1.02
CA LEU A 157 11.23 0.57 1.70
C LEU A 157 11.12 0.36 3.21
N SER A 158 12.25 0.38 3.88
CA SER A 158 12.35 0.19 5.32
C SER A 158 13.23 1.23 5.96
N MET A 159 12.87 1.65 7.17
CA MET A 159 13.76 2.44 8.00
C MET A 159 15.09 1.72 8.25
N GLY A 160 15.09 0.38 8.29
CA GLY A 160 16.30 -0.43 8.44
C GLY A 160 17.29 -0.29 7.30
N GLN A 161 16.84 0.04 6.08
CA GLN A 161 17.72 0.26 4.92
C GLN A 161 18.39 1.64 4.93
N LEU A 162 17.87 2.58 5.72
CA LEU A 162 18.41 3.95 5.84
C LEU A 162 19.44 4.09 6.96
N ILE A 163 19.48 3.14 7.88
CA ILE A 163 20.33 3.15 9.07
C ILE A 163 21.56 2.28 8.79
N GLU A 164 22.75 2.79 9.10
CA GLU A 164 23.97 1.97 9.01
C GLU A 164 23.91 0.82 10.03
N PRO A 165 24.30 -0.40 9.62
CA PRO A 165 24.30 -1.55 10.52
C PRO A 165 25.06 -1.25 11.82
N GLY A 166 24.44 -1.58 12.95
CA GLY A 166 25.04 -1.39 14.28
C GLY A 166 24.96 0.02 14.85
N LYS A 167 24.38 0.98 14.13
CA LYS A 167 24.11 2.33 14.68
C LYS A 167 22.68 2.45 15.17
N ALA A 168 22.51 2.81 16.44
CA ALA A 168 21.23 3.21 16.97
C ALA A 168 21.00 4.70 16.67
N ILE A 169 19.88 5.03 16.05
CA ILE A 169 19.45 6.43 15.89
C ILE A 169 18.37 6.70 16.94
N ALA A 170 18.59 7.72 17.77
CA ALA A 170 17.58 8.18 18.70
C ALA A 170 16.48 8.97 17.94
N TRP A 171 15.52 8.25 17.40
CA TRP A 171 14.38 8.87 16.72
C TRP A 171 13.51 9.63 17.73
N ARG A 172 13.29 10.91 17.48
CA ARG A 172 12.28 11.69 18.19
C ARG A 172 11.02 11.76 17.35
N GLY A 173 9.83 11.73 17.97
CA GLY A 173 8.54 11.59 17.31
C GLY A 173 8.38 12.34 15.97
N PRO A 174 8.56 13.68 15.91
CA PRO A 174 8.40 14.42 14.65
C PRO A 174 9.41 14.06 13.55
N MET A 175 10.66 13.75 13.92
CA MET A 175 11.69 13.31 12.96
C MET A 175 11.37 11.95 12.39
N ALA A 176 10.95 11.03 13.25
CA ALA A 176 10.54 9.69 12.84
C ALA A 176 9.35 9.75 11.87
N ALA A 177 8.30 10.48 12.21
CA ALA A 177 7.14 10.65 11.35
C ALA A 177 7.49 11.31 10.00
N GLY A 178 8.43 12.26 9.98
CA GLY A 178 8.93 12.87 8.76
C GLY A 178 9.66 11.87 7.86
N ALA A 179 10.57 11.07 8.42
CA ALA A 179 11.31 10.05 7.69
C ALA A 179 10.37 8.95 7.15
N LEU A 180 9.46 8.45 7.97
CA LEU A 180 8.46 7.47 7.57
C LEU A 180 7.57 7.97 6.44
N SER A 181 7.17 9.23 6.49
CA SER A 181 6.38 9.84 5.41
C SER A 181 7.14 9.84 4.08
N GLN A 182 8.46 10.04 4.10
CA GLN A 182 9.26 9.97 2.88
C GLN A 182 9.28 8.57 2.26
N LEU A 183 9.18 7.49 3.08
CA LEU A 183 9.06 6.12 2.57
C LEU A 183 7.72 5.92 1.84
N VAL A 184 6.62 6.39 2.42
CA VAL A 184 5.29 6.29 1.81
C VAL A 184 5.18 7.16 0.55
N ASP A 185 5.76 8.37 0.60
CA ASP A 185 5.73 9.34 -0.50
C ASP A 185 6.79 9.09 -1.59
N ALA A 186 7.57 8.00 -1.49
CA ALA A 186 8.60 7.61 -2.43
C ALA A 186 8.06 7.33 -3.85
N HIS A 187 8.97 7.15 -4.80
CA HIS A 187 8.61 6.82 -6.18
C HIS A 187 8.31 5.31 -6.32
N TRP A 188 7.09 4.90 -6.04
CA TRP A 188 6.63 3.52 -6.09
C TRP A 188 6.25 3.01 -7.50
N GLY A 189 6.55 3.79 -8.55
CA GLY A 189 6.23 3.39 -9.93
C GLY A 189 4.74 3.11 -10.13
N ASP A 190 4.44 1.91 -10.66
CA ASP A 190 3.10 1.42 -10.95
C ASP A 190 2.42 0.67 -9.80
N THR A 191 3.01 0.71 -8.59
CA THR A 191 2.41 0.11 -7.38
C THR A 191 1.05 0.74 -7.09
N GLU A 192 0.02 -0.08 -6.95
CA GLU A 192 -1.38 0.30 -6.72
C GLU A 192 -1.79 0.18 -5.24
N LEU A 193 -1.12 -0.72 -4.53
CA LEU A 193 -1.37 -1.01 -3.11
C LEU A 193 -0.09 -0.98 -2.32
N LEU A 194 -0.08 -0.24 -1.21
CA LEU A 194 1.00 -0.29 -0.22
C LEU A 194 0.51 -1.01 1.05
N ILE A 195 1.25 -2.01 1.46
CA ILE A 195 1.14 -2.59 2.79
C ILE A 195 2.04 -1.79 3.71
N LEU A 196 1.46 -1.17 4.73
CA LEU A 196 2.16 -0.36 5.72
C LEU A 196 2.32 -1.17 7.00
N ASP A 197 3.51 -1.68 7.25
CA ASP A 197 3.87 -2.39 8.48
C ASP A 197 4.18 -1.37 9.58
N LEU A 198 3.19 -1.07 10.43
CA LEU A 198 3.27 -0.03 11.45
C LEU A 198 4.11 -0.48 12.66
N PRO A 199 4.69 0.44 13.44
CA PRO A 199 5.27 0.08 14.73
C PRO A 199 4.21 -0.52 15.66
N PRO A 200 4.60 -1.36 16.64
CA PRO A 200 3.64 -1.91 17.60
C PRO A 200 3.13 -0.85 18.58
N GLY A 201 1.95 -1.10 19.14
CA GLY A 201 1.33 -0.23 20.15
C GLY A 201 0.42 0.84 19.59
N THR A 202 0.27 1.95 20.33
CA THR A 202 -0.65 3.05 20.03
C THR A 202 0.03 4.41 20.18
N GLY A 203 1.31 4.49 19.85
CA GLY A 203 2.13 5.67 20.06
C GLY A 203 1.93 6.78 19.01
N ASP A 204 2.51 7.97 19.29
CA ASP A 204 2.37 9.18 18.45
C ASP A 204 2.83 8.97 17.01
N VAL A 205 3.84 8.14 16.76
CA VAL A 205 4.33 7.84 15.42
C VAL A 205 3.26 7.13 14.60
N GLN A 206 2.61 6.12 15.20
CA GLN A 206 1.53 5.39 14.57
C GLN A 206 0.35 6.30 14.26
N LEU A 207 -0.08 7.11 15.25
CA LEU A 207 -1.18 8.07 15.06
C LEU A 207 -0.86 9.07 13.93
N THR A 208 0.35 9.62 13.89
CA THR A 208 0.78 10.56 12.87
C THR A 208 0.74 9.92 11.47
N MET A 209 1.21 8.67 11.34
CA MET A 209 1.18 7.93 10.08
C MET A 209 -0.25 7.69 9.59
N ILE A 210 -1.14 7.26 10.49
CA ILE A 210 -2.56 7.02 10.20
C ILE A 210 -3.25 8.32 9.73
N GLN A 211 -3.06 9.41 10.47
CA GLN A 211 -3.68 10.70 10.13
C GLN A 211 -3.17 11.30 8.83
N LYS A 212 -1.87 11.20 8.57
CA LYS A 212 -1.26 11.80 7.38
C LYS A 212 -1.54 11.02 6.10
N HIS A 213 -1.44 9.69 6.16
CA HIS A 213 -1.52 8.84 4.97
C HIS A 213 -2.89 8.19 4.77
N ARG A 214 -3.77 8.28 5.77
CA ARG A 214 -5.15 7.80 5.76
C ARG A 214 -5.32 6.46 5.05
N PRO A 215 -4.86 5.36 5.65
CA PRO A 215 -5.06 4.04 5.09
C PRO A 215 -6.54 3.80 4.76
N VAL A 216 -6.82 3.08 3.68
CA VAL A 216 -8.21 2.72 3.32
C VAL A 216 -8.80 1.74 4.33
N GLY A 217 -7.97 1.06 5.11
CA GLY A 217 -8.36 0.19 6.22
C GLY A 217 -7.15 -0.38 6.94
N ALA A 218 -7.40 -1.03 8.06
CA ALA A 218 -6.39 -1.65 8.89
C ALA A 218 -6.70 -3.13 9.18
N ILE A 219 -5.65 -3.96 9.21
CA ILE A 219 -5.68 -5.33 9.70
C ILE A 219 -4.96 -5.36 11.04
N ILE A 220 -5.58 -5.97 12.04
CA ILE A 220 -5.02 -6.09 13.38
C ILE A 220 -4.51 -7.51 13.60
N VAL A 221 -3.23 -7.63 13.93
CA VAL A 221 -2.60 -8.92 14.22
C VAL A 221 -2.46 -9.07 15.73
N SER A 222 -2.96 -10.19 16.25
CA SER A 222 -2.83 -10.57 17.66
C SER A 222 -2.43 -12.04 17.78
N THR A 223 -2.11 -12.45 18.98
CA THR A 223 -1.97 -13.87 19.38
C THR A 223 -3.14 -14.24 20.29
N PRO A 224 -3.42 -15.54 20.54
CA PRO A 224 -4.56 -15.97 21.36
C PRO A 224 -4.53 -15.49 22.82
N GLN A 225 -3.40 -15.00 23.31
CA GLN A 225 -3.19 -14.61 24.72
C GLN A 225 -4.02 -13.38 25.11
N ASP A 226 -4.67 -13.41 26.28
CA ASP A 226 -5.52 -12.33 26.80
C ASP A 226 -4.84 -10.96 26.80
N LEU A 227 -3.58 -10.87 27.23
CA LEU A 227 -2.83 -9.62 27.25
C LEU A 227 -2.61 -9.06 25.82
N ALA A 228 -2.47 -9.92 24.82
CA ALA A 228 -2.35 -9.50 23.43
C ALA A 228 -3.67 -8.95 22.89
N LEU A 229 -4.78 -9.53 23.32
CA LEU A 229 -6.13 -9.13 22.94
C LEU A 229 -6.49 -7.76 23.53
N ILE A 230 -6.18 -7.53 24.82
CA ILE A 230 -6.37 -6.23 25.47
C ILE A 230 -5.62 -5.13 24.69
N ASP A 231 -4.38 -5.38 24.30
CA ASP A 231 -3.62 -4.42 23.52
C ASP A 231 -4.14 -4.28 22.08
N ALA A 232 -4.62 -5.36 21.47
CA ALA A 232 -5.27 -5.31 20.15
C ALA A 232 -6.52 -4.43 20.17
N THR A 233 -7.36 -4.52 21.21
CA THR A 233 -8.54 -3.66 21.39
C THR A 233 -8.17 -2.18 21.46
N ARG A 234 -7.05 -1.84 22.12
CA ARG A 234 -6.53 -0.45 22.13
C ARG A 234 -6.09 0.01 20.74
N ALA A 235 -5.46 -0.87 19.96
CA ALA A 235 -5.10 -0.54 18.59
C ALA A 235 -6.34 -0.33 17.71
N ILE A 236 -7.37 -1.17 17.86
CA ILE A 236 -8.66 -1.00 17.17
C ILE A 236 -9.29 0.35 17.50
N ASP A 237 -9.34 0.74 18.77
CA ASP A 237 -9.89 2.03 19.21
C ASP A 237 -9.13 3.24 18.60
N LEU A 238 -7.81 3.12 18.43
CA LEU A 238 -7.00 4.14 17.77
C LEU A 238 -7.45 4.36 16.30
N PHE A 239 -7.68 3.28 15.55
CA PHE A 239 -8.15 3.36 14.17
C PHE A 239 -9.57 3.88 14.07
N PHE A 240 -10.47 3.48 14.96
CA PHE A 240 -11.83 4.02 15.02
C PHE A 240 -11.85 5.53 15.29
N LYS A 241 -11.00 6.02 16.22
CA LYS A 241 -10.84 7.45 16.49
C LYS A 241 -10.27 8.26 15.31
N ALA A 242 -9.58 7.58 14.40
CA ALA A 242 -9.04 8.17 13.18
C ALA A 242 -9.96 8.00 11.96
N ASP A 243 -11.18 7.48 12.13
CA ASP A 243 -12.13 7.15 11.06
C ASP A 243 -11.55 6.17 10.01
N ILE A 244 -10.70 5.24 10.43
CA ILE A 244 -10.14 4.20 9.56
C ILE A 244 -10.85 2.87 9.84
N PRO A 245 -11.47 2.25 8.84
CA PRO A 245 -12.17 0.98 9.02
C PRO A 245 -11.21 -0.16 9.36
N ILE A 246 -11.65 -1.07 10.22
CA ILE A 246 -10.94 -2.32 10.48
C ILE A 246 -11.39 -3.35 9.45
N ILE A 247 -10.46 -3.80 8.61
CA ILE A 247 -10.69 -4.83 7.60
C ILE A 247 -10.92 -6.18 8.28
N GLY A 248 -10.21 -6.43 9.38
CA GLY A 248 -10.42 -7.60 10.22
C GLY A 248 -9.23 -7.90 11.13
N LEU A 249 -9.42 -8.96 11.92
CA LEU A 249 -8.44 -9.48 12.86
C LEU A 249 -7.80 -10.76 12.33
N ILE A 250 -6.51 -10.94 12.63
CA ILE A 250 -5.75 -12.15 12.35
C ILE A 250 -5.23 -12.69 13.69
N GLU A 251 -5.46 -14.00 13.93
CA GLU A 251 -4.86 -14.72 15.04
C GLU A 251 -3.58 -15.41 14.56
N ASN A 252 -2.44 -14.89 14.96
CA ASN A 252 -1.13 -15.49 14.68
C ASN A 252 -0.69 -16.37 15.86
N MET A 253 0.17 -17.35 15.59
CA MET A 253 0.67 -18.32 16.57
C MET A 253 -0.45 -19.17 17.19
N SER A 254 -1.45 -19.52 16.39
CA SER A 254 -2.60 -20.32 16.77
C SER A 254 -2.34 -21.80 16.51
N GLY A 255 -2.24 -22.58 17.59
CA GLY A 255 -1.92 -24.01 17.50
C GLY A 255 -0.47 -24.29 17.12
N TYR A 256 0.09 -25.33 17.70
CA TYR A 256 1.43 -25.82 17.39
C TYR A 256 1.36 -27.32 17.12
N ALA A 257 1.63 -27.74 15.89
CA ALA A 257 1.77 -29.15 15.55
C ALA A 257 3.17 -29.64 15.96
N CYS A 258 3.23 -30.63 16.81
CA CYS A 258 4.49 -31.23 17.24
C CYS A 258 5.20 -31.86 16.03
N PRO A 259 6.46 -31.50 15.74
CA PRO A 259 7.17 -32.03 14.59
C PRO A 259 7.55 -33.51 14.71
N HIS A 260 7.37 -34.13 15.89
CA HIS A 260 7.70 -35.52 16.14
C HIS A 260 6.48 -36.45 16.05
N CYS A 261 5.33 -36.05 16.61
CA CYS A 261 4.14 -36.88 16.66
C CYS A 261 2.92 -36.30 15.93
N GLY A 262 3.00 -35.04 15.47
CA GLY A 262 1.89 -34.38 14.80
C GLY A 262 0.77 -33.91 15.73
N GLU A 263 0.85 -34.18 17.04
CA GLU A 263 -0.14 -33.71 18.00
C GLU A 263 -0.21 -32.19 18.05
N ILE A 264 -1.43 -31.64 18.03
CA ILE A 264 -1.65 -30.19 18.10
C ILE A 264 -1.82 -29.79 19.55
N SER A 265 -1.05 -28.81 19.97
CA SER A 265 -1.17 -28.14 21.28
C SER A 265 -1.33 -26.63 21.10
N ASP A 266 -1.88 -25.99 22.11
CA ASP A 266 -2.17 -24.54 22.09
C ASP A 266 -1.35 -23.82 23.18
N PRO A 267 -0.02 -23.64 22.99
CA PRO A 267 0.85 -23.06 24.02
C PRO A 267 0.49 -21.62 24.37
N PHE A 268 -0.23 -20.92 23.50
CA PHE A 268 -0.69 -19.54 23.71
C PHE A 268 -2.23 -19.43 23.89
N GLY A 269 -2.94 -20.55 23.97
CA GLY A 269 -4.40 -20.60 23.92
C GLY A 269 -4.93 -20.66 22.50
N GLN A 270 -6.24 -20.63 22.34
CA GLN A 270 -6.92 -20.77 21.04
C GLN A 270 -8.16 -19.89 20.96
N GLY A 271 -8.37 -19.29 19.78
CA GLY A 271 -9.63 -18.63 19.41
C GLY A 271 -9.88 -17.27 20.08
N GLY A 272 -8.91 -16.71 20.81
CA GLY A 272 -9.08 -15.44 21.49
C GLY A 272 -9.35 -14.29 20.55
N ALA A 273 -8.60 -14.18 19.46
CA ALA A 273 -8.79 -13.09 18.48
C ALA A 273 -10.08 -13.23 17.67
N GLU A 274 -10.55 -14.46 17.42
CA GLU A 274 -11.84 -14.69 16.77
C GLU A 274 -13.00 -14.30 17.69
N THR A 275 -12.93 -14.69 18.96
CA THR A 275 -13.95 -14.33 19.97
C THR A 275 -14.02 -12.80 20.13
N GLU A 276 -12.87 -12.13 20.20
CA GLU A 276 -12.81 -10.67 20.28
C GLU A 276 -13.38 -9.99 19.02
N ALA A 277 -13.05 -10.52 17.84
CA ALA A 277 -13.62 -10.02 16.58
C ALA A 277 -15.14 -10.10 16.57
N GLN A 278 -15.69 -11.25 17.01
CA GLN A 278 -17.14 -11.46 17.12
C GLN A 278 -17.78 -10.49 18.12
N ALA A 279 -17.16 -10.31 19.30
CA ALA A 279 -17.65 -9.39 20.32
C ALA A 279 -17.70 -7.93 19.85
N LEU A 280 -16.74 -7.53 19.01
CA LEU A 280 -16.67 -6.18 18.44
C LEU A 280 -17.44 -6.02 17.10
N GLY A 281 -18.04 -7.09 16.59
CA GLY A 281 -18.71 -7.07 15.29
C GLY A 281 -17.77 -6.85 14.10
N LEU A 282 -16.50 -7.27 14.22
CA LEU A 282 -15.46 -7.13 13.22
C LEU A 282 -15.23 -8.44 12.46
N PRO A 283 -14.78 -8.40 11.19
CA PRO A 283 -14.39 -9.61 10.47
C PRO A 283 -13.20 -10.32 11.12
N PHE A 284 -13.25 -11.64 11.13
CA PHE A 284 -12.09 -12.48 11.44
C PHE A 284 -11.53 -13.04 10.14
N LEU A 285 -10.25 -12.71 9.84
CA LEU A 285 -9.62 -13.02 8.55
C LEU A 285 -8.98 -14.41 8.53
N GLY A 286 -8.67 -14.97 9.70
CA GLY A 286 -8.11 -16.31 9.78
C GLY A 286 -7.04 -16.48 10.85
N ARG A 287 -6.54 -17.72 10.94
CA ARG A 287 -5.49 -18.15 11.87
C ARG A 287 -4.23 -18.53 11.12
N ILE A 288 -3.08 -18.19 11.70
CA ILE A 288 -1.76 -18.59 11.22
C ILE A 288 -1.14 -19.45 12.33
N PRO A 289 -0.71 -20.69 12.02
CA PRO A 289 -0.19 -21.58 13.03
C PRO A 289 1.17 -21.12 13.56
N LEU A 290 1.48 -21.51 14.79
CA LEU A 290 2.84 -21.45 15.31
C LEU A 290 3.62 -22.61 14.67
N ALA A 291 4.36 -22.33 13.58
CA ALA A 291 5.12 -23.33 12.87
C ALA A 291 6.60 -22.98 12.80
N ARG A 292 7.46 -23.96 13.10
CA ARG A 292 8.93 -23.79 12.97
C ARG A 292 9.32 -23.48 11.54
N ALA A 293 8.64 -24.06 10.55
CA ALA A 293 8.94 -23.87 9.15
C ALA A 293 8.69 -22.40 8.74
N ILE A 294 7.56 -21.81 9.15
CA ILE A 294 7.25 -20.39 8.91
C ILE A 294 8.36 -19.49 9.48
N ARG A 295 8.77 -19.73 10.73
CA ARG A 295 9.87 -18.95 11.35
C ARG A 295 11.18 -19.12 10.59
N THR A 296 11.58 -20.38 10.31
CA THR A 296 12.87 -20.64 9.67
C THR A 296 12.95 -20.04 8.26
N ALA A 297 11.89 -20.17 7.47
CA ALA A 297 11.81 -19.57 6.14
C ALA A 297 11.84 -18.03 6.21
N SER A 298 11.10 -17.43 7.13
CA SER A 298 11.11 -15.99 7.37
C SER A 298 12.48 -15.46 7.77
N ASP A 299 13.16 -16.16 8.70
CA ASP A 299 14.53 -15.81 9.11
C ASP A 299 15.55 -15.91 7.96
N ALA A 300 15.29 -16.79 6.98
CA ALA A 300 16.11 -16.97 5.78
C ALA A 300 15.73 -16.00 4.63
N GLY A 301 14.84 -15.03 4.85
CA GLY A 301 14.40 -14.09 3.81
C GLY A 301 13.58 -14.75 2.70
N THR A 302 12.90 -15.85 3.02
CA THR A 302 12.04 -16.60 2.10
C THR A 302 10.61 -16.59 2.65
N PRO A 303 9.76 -15.63 2.28
CA PRO A 303 8.39 -15.58 2.76
C PRO A 303 7.63 -16.86 2.38
N PRO A 304 7.05 -17.62 3.34
CA PRO A 304 6.29 -18.85 3.08
C PRO A 304 5.20 -18.69 2.02
N ALA A 305 4.55 -17.54 1.96
CA ALA A 305 3.49 -17.26 1.01
C ALA A 305 3.93 -17.27 -0.47
N PHE A 306 5.24 -17.33 -0.76
CA PHE A 306 5.73 -17.54 -2.11
C PHE A 306 5.54 -19.00 -2.57
N GLY A 307 5.48 -19.95 -1.65
CA GLY A 307 5.19 -21.36 -1.90
C GLY A 307 3.69 -21.68 -2.02
N ASP A 308 3.39 -22.97 -2.18
CA ASP A 308 2.03 -23.52 -2.26
C ASP A 308 1.79 -24.60 -1.19
N ASP A 309 2.73 -24.76 -0.27
CA ASP A 309 2.67 -25.73 0.82
C ASP A 309 1.63 -25.37 1.91
N ALA A 310 1.49 -26.24 2.90
CA ALA A 310 0.52 -26.04 3.99
C ALA A 310 0.80 -24.75 4.80
N ASP A 311 2.07 -24.35 4.94
CA ASP A 311 2.47 -23.15 5.67
C ASP A 311 2.13 -21.85 4.91
N ALA A 312 1.99 -21.91 3.58
CA ALA A 312 1.58 -20.79 2.73
C ALA A 312 0.07 -20.54 2.75
N GLN A 313 -0.74 -21.58 2.91
CA GLN A 313 -2.19 -21.52 2.73
C GLN A 313 -2.92 -20.50 3.63
N PRO A 314 -2.59 -20.35 4.92
CA PRO A 314 -3.21 -19.31 5.75
C PRO A 314 -3.01 -17.90 5.19
N PHE A 315 -1.81 -17.60 4.71
CA PHE A 315 -1.50 -16.28 4.13
C PHE A 315 -2.24 -16.04 2.82
N HIS A 316 -2.35 -17.08 1.97
CA HIS A 316 -3.13 -17.00 0.73
C HIS A 316 -4.63 -16.78 1.00
N ALA A 317 -5.19 -17.42 2.04
CA ALA A 317 -6.59 -17.23 2.43
C ALA A 317 -6.84 -15.78 2.89
N ILE A 318 -5.97 -15.27 3.75
CA ILE A 318 -6.03 -13.88 4.25
C ILE A 318 -5.87 -12.87 3.10
N ALA A 319 -4.92 -13.10 2.19
CA ALA A 319 -4.71 -12.23 1.04
C ALA A 319 -5.92 -12.19 0.11
N ARG A 320 -6.58 -13.34 -0.14
CA ARG A 320 -7.84 -13.38 -0.91
C ARG A 320 -8.96 -12.61 -0.22
N ALA A 321 -9.10 -12.73 1.10
CA ALA A 321 -10.10 -11.98 1.85
C ALA A 321 -9.84 -10.47 1.78
N LEU A 322 -8.58 -10.04 1.91
CA LEU A 322 -8.18 -8.65 1.75
C LEU A 322 -8.46 -8.15 0.32
N ASP A 323 -8.11 -8.93 -0.70
CA ASP A 323 -8.35 -8.55 -2.09
C ASP A 323 -9.83 -8.39 -2.41
N ALA A 324 -10.68 -9.29 -1.90
CA ALA A 324 -12.13 -9.19 -2.02
C ALA A 324 -12.69 -7.95 -1.31
N TRP A 325 -12.16 -7.60 -0.14
CA TRP A 325 -12.54 -6.38 0.58
C TRP A 325 -12.14 -5.11 -0.18
N LEU A 326 -10.94 -5.10 -0.78
CA LEU A 326 -10.46 -3.98 -1.59
C LEU A 326 -11.19 -3.81 -2.91
N ASN A 327 -11.71 -4.89 -3.48
CA ASN A 327 -12.35 -4.95 -4.78
C ASN A 327 -13.70 -5.69 -4.68
N PRO A 328 -14.69 -5.08 -3.98
CA PRO A 328 -15.99 -5.73 -3.83
C PRO A 328 -16.61 -5.95 -5.22
N SER A 329 -17.08 -7.18 -5.47
CA SER A 329 -17.87 -7.44 -6.67
C SER A 329 -19.09 -6.53 -6.66
N PRO A 330 -19.50 -5.94 -7.80
CA PRO A 330 -20.73 -5.17 -7.85
C PRO A 330 -21.88 -6.06 -7.38
N SER A 331 -22.60 -5.62 -6.36
CA SER A 331 -23.81 -6.31 -5.92
C SER A 331 -24.75 -6.46 -7.13
N PRO A 332 -25.34 -7.63 -7.38
CA PRO A 332 -26.37 -7.74 -8.41
C PRO A 332 -27.47 -6.74 -8.07
N VAL A 333 -27.70 -5.81 -8.97
CA VAL A 333 -28.84 -4.88 -8.88
C VAL A 333 -30.07 -5.75 -9.14
N PHE A 334 -30.83 -6.04 -8.09
CA PHE A 334 -32.15 -6.65 -8.19
C PHE A 334 -33.20 -5.57 -8.44
#